data_d700dc8959f83b7c24e144c8615d2197
#
_entry.id   d700dc8959f83b7c24e144c8615d2197
#
_cell.length_a   1.000
_cell.length_b   1.000
_cell.length_c   1.000
_cell.angle_alpha   90.00
_cell.angle_beta   90.00
_cell.angle_gamma   90.00
#
_symmetry.space_group_name_H-M   'P 1'
#
loop_
_entity.id
_entity.type
_entity.pdbx_description
1 polymer ?
#
loop_
_entity_poly.entity_id
_entity_poly.type
_entity_poly.pdbx_seq_one_letter_code
_entity_poly.pdbx_strand_id
1 'polypeptide(L)'
;MTYWIRAYNHQQYRVADFIRDHGFIDWGMHNHFEVGDIVFLYATAPESRLTFMMEVTATDLSWHESVDDSAYFISQQAYDQWVSHREQSRYVRFSLLKELDCKALTFGLLMENGLGGAPRSPRRLMPAVVDYILNHL
;
A
#
# COMPACT_ATOMS: atom_id res chain seq x y z
N MET A 1 10.29 -11.97 8.41
CA MET A 1 9.73 -10.70 7.90
C MET A 1 9.91 -10.61 6.41
N THR A 2 8.89 -10.19 5.71
CA THR A 2 8.90 -10.04 4.26
C THR A 2 8.73 -8.56 3.89
N TYR A 3 9.42 -8.13 2.85
CA TYR A 3 9.25 -6.79 2.29
C TYR A 3 8.40 -6.89 1.03
N TRP A 4 7.38 -6.05 0.96
CA TRP A 4 6.40 -6.02 -0.13
C TRP A 4 6.38 -4.65 -0.79
N ILE A 5 5.97 -4.61 -2.06
CA ILE A 5 5.55 -3.38 -2.74
C ILE A 5 4.10 -3.52 -3.15
N ARG A 6 3.31 -2.46 -2.93
CA ARG A 6 1.91 -2.40 -3.33
C ARG A 6 1.62 -1.07 -4.00
N ALA A 7 1.07 -1.14 -5.19
CA ALA A 7 0.62 0.06 -5.91
C ALA A 7 -0.75 0.52 -5.42
N TYR A 8 -0.98 1.81 -5.51
CA TYR A 8 -2.30 2.39 -5.32
C TYR A 8 -2.57 3.48 -6.36
N ASN A 9 -3.86 3.67 -6.65
CA ASN A 9 -4.34 4.70 -7.57
C ASN A 9 -5.25 5.65 -6.80
N HIS A 10 -4.82 6.90 -6.65
CA HIS A 10 -5.56 7.92 -5.90
C HIS A 10 -6.79 8.46 -6.64
N GLN A 11 -7.08 7.98 -7.85
CA GLN A 11 -8.25 8.41 -8.61
C GLN A 11 -9.57 7.81 -8.10
N GLN A 12 -9.50 6.72 -7.36
CA GLN A 12 -10.69 6.05 -6.82
C GLN A 12 -10.82 6.19 -5.30
N TYR A 13 -9.69 6.36 -4.61
CA TYR A 13 -9.63 6.40 -3.16
C TYR A 13 -8.47 7.27 -2.71
N ARG A 14 -8.73 8.18 -1.77
CA ARG A 14 -7.74 9.14 -1.29
C ARG A 14 -6.82 8.48 -0.24
N VAL A 15 -5.94 7.61 -0.71
CA VAL A 15 -5.04 6.80 0.13
C VAL A 15 -4.14 7.68 1.00
N ALA A 16 -3.45 8.63 0.38
CA ALA A 16 -2.49 9.49 1.10
C ALA A 16 -3.18 10.31 2.17
N ASP A 17 -4.36 10.86 1.88
CA ASP A 17 -5.12 11.65 2.85
C ASP A 17 -5.54 10.79 4.03
N PHE A 18 -6.03 9.57 3.79
CA PHE A 18 -6.43 8.68 4.86
C PHE A 18 -5.26 8.32 5.77
N ILE A 19 -4.11 7.98 5.18
CA ILE A 19 -2.91 7.62 5.96
C ILE A 19 -2.43 8.79 6.80
N ARG A 20 -2.42 10.00 6.23
CA ARG A 20 -2.00 11.21 6.96
C ARG A 20 -2.97 11.56 8.09
N ASP A 21 -4.26 11.34 7.88
CA ASP A 21 -5.28 11.66 8.89
C ASP A 21 -5.32 10.64 10.02
N HIS A 22 -5.06 9.36 9.74
CA HIS A 22 -5.29 8.27 10.70
C HIS A 22 -4.00 7.52 11.11
N GLY A 23 -2.94 7.57 10.32
CA GLY A 23 -1.70 6.85 10.60
C GLY A 23 -1.74 5.37 10.23
N PHE A 24 -2.78 4.90 9.60
CA PHE A 24 -2.93 3.52 9.12
C PHE A 24 -3.95 3.46 7.99
N ILE A 25 -4.02 2.31 7.33
CA ILE A 25 -5.06 2.04 6.32
C ILE A 25 -5.39 0.55 6.32
N ASP A 26 -6.67 0.21 6.12
CA ASP A 26 -7.14 -1.15 5.97
C ASP A 26 -7.49 -1.39 4.51
N TRP A 27 -6.93 -2.46 3.94
CA TRP A 27 -7.17 -2.86 2.55
C TRP A 27 -7.57 -4.32 2.44
N GLY A 28 -8.22 -4.64 1.31
CA GLY A 28 -8.55 -6.01 0.97
C GLY A 28 -7.29 -6.89 0.97
N MET A 29 -7.36 -8.03 1.67
CA MET A 29 -6.24 -8.96 1.80
C MET A 29 -6.38 -10.06 0.75
N HIS A 30 -5.55 -9.98 -0.29
CA HIS A 30 -5.51 -10.96 -1.37
C HIS A 30 -4.20 -11.74 -1.42
N ASN A 31 -3.25 -11.38 -0.56
CA ASN A 31 -1.93 -12.00 -0.46
C ASN A 31 -1.69 -12.46 0.98
N HIS A 32 -0.73 -13.33 1.16
CA HIS A 32 -0.41 -13.89 2.46
C HIS A 32 0.52 -12.97 3.25
N PHE A 33 -0.02 -11.87 3.76
CA PHE A 33 0.70 -10.95 4.64
C PHE A 33 0.79 -11.54 6.05
N GLU A 34 1.90 -11.25 6.73
CA GLU A 34 2.10 -11.60 8.13
C GLU A 34 2.36 -10.34 8.95
N VAL A 35 1.89 -10.33 10.20
CA VAL A 35 2.18 -9.22 11.13
C VAL A 35 3.69 -9.05 11.27
N GLY A 36 4.17 -7.82 11.12
CA GLY A 36 5.59 -7.48 11.11
C GLY A 36 6.19 -7.32 9.73
N ASP A 37 5.49 -7.74 8.67
CA ASP A 37 5.93 -7.48 7.30
C ASP A 37 5.96 -5.98 7.01
N ILE A 38 6.87 -5.57 6.13
CA ILE A 38 7.00 -4.19 5.69
C ILE A 38 6.43 -4.07 4.28
N VAL A 39 5.63 -3.02 4.06
CA VAL A 39 5.01 -2.76 2.76
C VAL A 39 5.35 -1.34 2.32
N PHE A 40 5.98 -1.22 1.16
CA PHE A 40 6.21 0.07 0.53
C PHE A 40 5.07 0.37 -0.42
N LEU A 41 4.40 1.51 -0.23
CA LEU A 41 3.31 1.93 -1.09
C LEU A 41 3.85 2.74 -2.27
N TYR A 42 3.43 2.35 -3.45
CA TYR A 42 3.86 2.93 -4.72
C TYR A 42 2.68 3.68 -5.34
N ALA A 43 2.81 5.00 -5.48
CA ALA A 43 1.83 5.81 -6.20
C ALA A 43 2.01 5.64 -7.70
N THR A 44 0.96 5.21 -8.40
CA THR A 44 1.00 5.07 -9.85
C THR A 44 1.12 6.42 -10.56
N ALA A 45 1.30 6.40 -11.88
CA ALA A 45 1.40 7.63 -12.67
C ALA A 45 0.30 8.63 -12.32
N PRO A 46 0.57 9.93 -12.28
CA PRO A 46 1.79 10.60 -12.74
C PRO A 46 2.94 10.61 -11.72
N GLU A 47 2.71 10.26 -10.48
CA GLU A 47 3.73 10.35 -9.43
C GLU A 47 4.85 9.32 -9.61
N SER A 48 4.50 8.06 -9.84
CA SER A 48 5.42 6.96 -10.18
C SER A 48 6.61 6.87 -9.21
N ARG A 49 6.32 6.75 -7.91
CA ARG A 49 7.33 6.68 -6.84
C ARG A 49 6.80 6.02 -5.59
N LEU A 50 7.71 5.60 -4.70
CA LEU A 50 7.33 5.16 -3.36
C LEU A 50 6.96 6.38 -2.50
N THR A 51 5.87 6.27 -1.75
CA THR A 51 5.32 7.37 -0.96
C THR A 51 5.22 7.08 0.53
N PHE A 52 5.07 5.83 0.93
CA PHE A 52 4.92 5.45 2.33
C PHE A 52 5.62 4.13 2.62
N MET A 53 6.22 4.05 3.80
CA MET A 53 6.71 2.81 4.39
C MET A 53 5.75 2.42 5.50
N MET A 54 5.16 1.23 5.39
CA MET A 54 4.13 0.73 6.29
C MET A 54 4.56 -0.58 6.93
N GLU A 55 3.96 -0.90 8.08
CA GLU A 55 4.13 -2.20 8.73
C GLU A 55 2.77 -2.89 8.81
N VAL A 56 2.72 -4.18 8.54
CA VAL A 56 1.53 -5.00 8.74
C VAL A 56 1.32 -5.17 10.25
N THR A 57 0.20 -4.66 10.78
CA THR A 57 -0.11 -4.71 12.21
C THR A 57 -1.31 -5.59 12.55
N ALA A 58 -2.15 -5.93 11.57
CA ALA A 58 -3.24 -6.88 11.74
C ALA A 58 -3.57 -7.53 10.40
N THR A 59 -4.01 -8.79 10.44
CA THR A 59 -4.39 -9.56 9.26
C THR A 59 -5.74 -10.25 9.47
N ASP A 60 -6.35 -10.68 8.39
CA ASP A 60 -7.62 -11.44 8.41
C ASP A 60 -8.76 -10.73 9.13
N LEU A 61 -8.77 -9.40 9.07
CA LEU A 61 -9.86 -8.59 9.65
C LEU A 61 -11.15 -8.77 8.83
N SER A 62 -12.28 -8.90 9.52
CA SER A 62 -13.58 -8.78 8.87
C SER A 62 -13.87 -7.32 8.55
N TRP A 63 -14.86 -7.05 7.69
CA TRP A 63 -15.21 -5.67 7.41
C TRP A 63 -15.76 -4.93 8.64
N HIS A 64 -16.31 -5.67 9.63
CA HIS A 64 -16.76 -5.09 10.90
C HIS A 64 -15.61 -4.62 11.78
N GLU A 65 -14.44 -5.24 11.63
CA GLU A 65 -13.23 -4.90 12.36
C GLU A 65 -12.39 -3.84 11.64
N SER A 66 -12.65 -3.64 10.33
CA SER A 66 -11.94 -2.63 9.55
C SER A 66 -12.49 -1.23 9.84
N VAL A 67 -11.67 -0.22 9.54
CA VAL A 67 -12.04 1.18 9.75
C VAL A 67 -13.11 1.62 8.75
N ASP A 68 -13.99 2.53 9.19
CA ASP A 68 -14.93 3.20 8.28
C ASP A 68 -14.18 4.27 7.49
N ASP A 69 -13.93 4.00 6.23
CA ASP A 69 -13.20 4.87 5.31
C ASP A 69 -14.08 5.41 4.17
N SER A 70 -15.41 5.32 4.32
CA SER A 70 -16.37 5.68 3.29
C SER A 70 -16.19 7.11 2.75
N ALA A 71 -15.74 8.04 3.61
CA ALA A 71 -15.52 9.44 3.24
C ALA A 71 -14.37 9.64 2.25
N TYR A 72 -13.49 8.65 2.07
CA TYR A 72 -12.30 8.76 1.23
C TYR A 72 -12.46 8.15 -0.17
N PHE A 73 -13.60 7.53 -0.45
CA PHE A 73 -13.91 7.08 -1.80
C PHE A 73 -14.20 8.27 -2.70
N ILE A 74 -13.52 8.34 -3.83
CA ILE A 74 -13.69 9.42 -4.81
C ILE A 74 -14.85 9.11 -5.75
N SER A 75 -15.05 7.83 -6.07
CA SER A 75 -16.06 7.35 -7.01
C SER A 75 -17.17 6.60 -6.28
N GLN A 76 -18.42 6.96 -6.57
CA GLN A 76 -19.58 6.22 -6.06
C GLN A 76 -19.54 4.75 -6.52
N GLN A 77 -19.10 4.51 -7.74
CA GLN A 77 -18.97 3.15 -8.26
C GLN A 77 -17.96 2.32 -7.45
N ALA A 78 -16.82 2.90 -7.09
CA ALA A 78 -15.82 2.22 -6.28
C ALA A 78 -16.37 1.88 -4.89
N TYR A 79 -17.11 2.80 -4.28
CA TYR A 79 -17.78 2.57 -3.00
C TYR A 79 -18.81 1.45 -3.10
N ASP A 80 -19.67 1.47 -4.12
CA ASP A 80 -20.70 0.46 -4.32
C ASP A 80 -20.10 -0.93 -4.53
N GLN A 81 -19.01 -1.04 -5.27
CA GLN A 81 -18.28 -2.29 -5.44
C GLN A 81 -17.73 -2.81 -4.12
N TRP A 82 -17.16 -1.93 -3.30
CA TRP A 82 -16.65 -2.31 -1.99
C TRP A 82 -17.78 -2.84 -1.11
N VAL A 83 -18.92 -2.15 -1.04
CA VAL A 83 -20.09 -2.57 -0.25
C VAL A 83 -20.58 -3.95 -0.69
N SER A 84 -20.59 -4.23 -2.00
CA SER A 84 -21.10 -5.50 -2.52
C SER A 84 -20.22 -6.70 -2.19
N HIS A 85 -18.92 -6.48 -1.89
CA HIS A 85 -17.95 -7.54 -1.63
C HIS A 85 -17.46 -7.60 -0.18
N ARG A 86 -17.76 -6.59 0.65
CA ARG A 86 -17.13 -6.42 1.96
C ARG A 86 -17.35 -7.58 2.93
N GLU A 87 -18.52 -8.25 2.89
CA GLU A 87 -18.83 -9.37 3.79
C GLU A 87 -18.01 -10.62 3.49
N GLN A 88 -17.58 -10.78 2.24
CA GLN A 88 -16.81 -11.93 1.77
C GLN A 88 -15.31 -11.65 1.80
N SER A 89 -14.93 -10.40 2.05
CA SER A 89 -13.53 -9.97 2.02
C SER A 89 -12.91 -10.07 3.41
N ARG A 90 -11.58 -10.25 3.40
CA ARG A 90 -10.75 -10.06 4.58
C ARG A 90 -9.86 -8.86 4.35
N TYR A 91 -9.45 -8.22 5.43
CA TYR A 91 -8.68 -6.98 5.38
C TYR A 91 -7.38 -7.13 6.11
N VAL A 92 -6.38 -6.39 5.65
CA VAL A 92 -5.07 -6.27 6.27
C VAL A 92 -4.88 -4.82 6.68
N ARG A 93 -4.32 -4.59 7.87
CA ARG A 93 -4.00 -3.25 8.37
C ARG A 93 -2.54 -2.95 8.17
N PHE A 94 -2.27 -1.87 7.46
CA PHE A 94 -0.94 -1.30 7.31
C PHE A 94 -0.85 -0.04 8.16
N SER A 95 0.09 -0.02 9.11
CA SER A 95 0.33 1.15 9.97
C SER A 95 1.54 1.93 9.48
N LEU A 96 1.45 3.26 9.50
CA LEU A 96 2.48 4.14 8.98
C LEU A 96 3.75 4.08 9.83
N LEU A 97 4.88 3.80 9.19
CA LEU A 97 6.21 3.95 9.78
C LEU A 97 6.86 5.26 9.34
N LYS A 98 6.79 5.58 8.05
CA LYS A 98 7.42 6.79 7.51
C LYS A 98 6.77 7.20 6.20
N GLU A 99 6.49 8.50 6.04
CA GLU A 99 6.15 9.06 4.74
C GLU A 99 7.44 9.31 3.95
N LEU A 100 7.45 8.94 2.68
CA LEU A 100 8.62 9.01 1.83
C LEU A 100 8.49 10.14 0.82
N ASP A 101 9.52 10.96 0.72
CA ASP A 101 9.60 12.03 -0.28
C ASP A 101 11.04 12.13 -0.78
N CYS A 102 11.52 11.04 -1.39
CA CYS A 102 12.90 10.93 -1.86
C CYS A 102 12.94 10.70 -3.35
N LYS A 103 13.69 11.53 -4.06
CA LYS A 103 13.86 11.43 -5.52
C LYS A 103 14.54 10.13 -5.96
N ALA A 104 15.27 9.49 -5.05
CA ALA A 104 15.92 8.20 -5.33
C ALA A 104 14.90 7.04 -5.41
N LEU A 105 13.65 7.23 -4.96
CA LEU A 105 12.63 6.19 -4.91
C LEU A 105 11.59 6.32 -6.03
N THR A 106 11.96 6.97 -7.13
CA THR A 106 11.14 7.02 -8.34
C THR A 106 11.20 5.71 -9.10
N PHE A 107 10.19 5.46 -9.94
CA PHE A 107 10.11 4.24 -10.75
C PHE A 107 11.37 3.98 -11.56
N GLY A 108 11.88 4.99 -12.26
CA GLY A 108 13.07 4.83 -13.09
C GLY A 108 14.30 4.37 -12.29
N LEU A 109 14.54 4.98 -11.13
CA LEU A 109 15.67 4.61 -10.29
C LEU A 109 15.48 3.26 -9.61
N LEU A 110 14.25 2.91 -9.23
CA LEU A 110 13.96 1.57 -8.71
C LEU A 110 14.21 0.51 -9.77
N MET A 111 13.83 0.75 -11.02
CA MET A 111 14.11 -0.17 -12.14
C MET A 111 15.61 -0.35 -12.36
N GLU A 112 16.40 0.71 -12.32
CA GLU A 112 17.85 0.66 -12.43
C GLU A 112 18.50 -0.17 -11.31
N ASN A 113 17.82 -0.30 -10.17
CA ASN A 113 18.33 -1.00 -8.98
C ASN A 113 17.63 -2.33 -8.72
N GLY A 114 16.99 -2.90 -9.72
CA GLY A 114 16.52 -4.28 -9.67
C GLY A 114 15.02 -4.50 -9.61
N LEU A 115 14.21 -3.43 -9.60
CA LEU A 115 12.76 -3.61 -9.63
C LEU A 115 12.34 -4.18 -11.00
N GLY A 116 11.62 -5.30 -10.99
CA GLY A 116 11.28 -6.06 -12.19
C GLY A 116 10.00 -5.60 -12.87
N GLY A 117 9.83 -4.31 -13.13
CA GLY A 117 8.64 -3.76 -13.80
C GLY A 117 7.72 -2.99 -12.87
N ALA A 118 6.72 -2.31 -13.44
CA ALA A 118 5.76 -1.52 -12.67
C ALA A 118 4.94 -2.41 -11.74
N PRO A 119 4.73 -2.03 -10.47
CA PRO A 119 3.87 -2.78 -9.57
C PRO A 119 2.41 -2.71 -10.05
N ARG A 120 1.75 -3.86 -10.12
CA ARG A 120 0.31 -3.94 -10.45
C ARG A 120 -0.50 -4.56 -9.32
N SER A 121 0.04 -5.59 -8.70
CA SER A 121 -0.53 -6.25 -7.53
C SER A 121 0.54 -6.31 -6.44
N PRO A 122 0.18 -6.56 -5.18
CA PRO A 122 1.18 -6.73 -4.14
C PRO A 122 2.14 -7.85 -4.51
N ARG A 123 3.44 -7.57 -4.37
CA ARG A 123 4.48 -8.57 -4.60
C ARG A 123 5.65 -8.38 -3.65
N ARG A 124 6.37 -9.46 -3.42
CA ARG A 124 7.57 -9.45 -2.59
C ARG A 124 8.70 -8.74 -3.32
N LEU A 125 9.51 -8.00 -2.56
CA LEU A 125 10.70 -7.33 -3.10
C LEU A 125 11.92 -8.20 -2.98
N MET A 126 12.78 -8.16 -4.00
CA MET A 126 14.08 -8.81 -3.99
C MET A 126 15.03 -8.10 -3.02
N PRO A 127 15.97 -8.83 -2.37
CA PRO A 127 16.87 -8.23 -1.38
C PRO A 127 17.66 -7.02 -1.89
N ALA A 128 18.11 -7.04 -3.14
CA ALA A 128 18.85 -5.91 -3.70
C ALA A 128 18.02 -4.63 -3.77
N VAL A 129 16.73 -4.74 -4.11
CA VAL A 129 15.81 -3.59 -4.14
C VAL A 129 15.55 -3.08 -2.73
N VAL A 130 15.35 -3.99 -1.78
CA VAL A 130 15.15 -3.64 -0.37
C VAL A 130 16.36 -2.85 0.16
N ASP A 131 17.57 -3.34 -0.10
CA ASP A 131 18.80 -2.67 0.33
C ASP A 131 18.90 -1.27 -0.27
N TYR A 132 18.59 -1.12 -1.56
CA TYR A 132 18.57 0.19 -2.21
C TYR A 132 17.59 1.13 -1.52
N ILE A 133 16.36 0.68 -1.27
CA ILE A 133 15.32 1.49 -0.62
C ILE A 133 15.77 1.90 0.79
N LEU A 134 16.22 0.94 1.60
CA LEU A 134 16.61 1.21 2.99
C LEU A 134 17.78 2.18 3.08
N ASN A 135 18.69 2.19 2.09
CA ASN A 135 19.81 3.13 2.04
C ASN A 135 19.38 4.55 1.66
N HIS A 136 18.14 4.78 1.24
CA HIS A 136 17.63 6.08 0.81
C HIS A 136 16.43 6.58 1.62
N LEU A 137 16.20 6.00 2.78
CA LEU A 137 15.11 6.43 3.68
C LEU A 137 15.46 7.70 4.45
#